data_6919d9b81ff7639b562397d0782e9802
#
_entry.id   6919d9b81ff7639b562397d0782e9802
#
_cell.length_a   1.000
_cell.length_b   1.000
_cell.length_c   1.000
_cell.angle_alpha   90.00
_cell.angle_beta   90.00
_cell.angle_gamma   90.00
#
_symmetry.space_group_name_H-M   'P 1'
#
loop_
_entity.id
_entity.type
_entity.pdbx_description
1 polymer ?
#
loop_
_entity_poly.entity_id
_entity_poly.type
_entity_poly.pdbx_seq_one_letter_code
_entity_poly.pdbx_strand_id
1 'polypeptide(L)'
;MKLRLGMSPISWSNDDLPQLGGDTPLEVCLSETREAGFVGTETGGKFPKEAGALSAVLAEHDLALVSGWYSGTLINNDLESELERIADQLALFKAVGASVIVYGETYETVQNRQERPLSSRPKLDDYDVAAYGRRLTALAEHCAGKGVPLTFHHHMGTAVETEAELDAVMAVSYTHLR
;
A
#
# COMPACT_ATOMS: atom_id res chain seq x y z
N MET A 1 3.49 26.67 7.53
CA MET A 1 3.01 25.53 6.71
C MET A 1 1.78 24.94 7.41
N LYS A 2 0.64 24.80 6.73
CA LYS A 2 -0.56 24.20 7.35
C LYS A 2 -0.46 22.69 7.17
N LEU A 3 -0.45 21.93 8.25
CA LEU A 3 -0.44 20.47 8.23
C LEU A 3 -1.74 19.95 7.60
N ARG A 4 -1.63 18.95 6.72
CA ARG A 4 -2.75 18.24 6.10
C ARG A 4 -2.64 16.78 6.50
N LEU A 5 -3.70 16.22 7.07
CA LEU A 5 -3.74 14.84 7.56
C LEU A 5 -4.66 14.00 6.68
N GLY A 6 -4.21 12.79 6.37
CA GLY A 6 -5.01 11.72 5.74
C GLY A 6 -5.25 10.57 6.71
N MET A 7 -6.27 9.76 6.43
CA MET A 7 -6.68 8.61 7.24
C MET A 7 -6.71 7.35 6.39
N SER A 8 -6.29 6.23 6.95
CA SER A 8 -6.50 4.92 6.32
C SER A 8 -7.89 4.36 6.69
N PRO A 9 -8.65 3.81 5.74
CA PRO A 9 -9.98 3.25 6.00
C PRO A 9 -9.93 1.99 6.89
N ILE A 10 -8.77 1.43 7.17
CA ILE A 10 -8.59 0.28 8.07
C ILE A 10 -9.17 0.51 9.48
N SER A 11 -9.35 1.77 9.89
CA SER A 11 -10.01 2.12 11.15
C SER A 11 -11.49 1.70 11.20
N TRP A 12 -12.13 1.50 10.05
CA TRP A 12 -13.52 1.10 9.91
C TRP A 12 -13.69 -0.29 9.29
N SER A 13 -12.78 -0.68 8.40
CA SER A 13 -12.90 -1.89 7.58
C SER A 13 -11.53 -2.45 7.28
N ASN A 14 -11.30 -3.71 7.67
CA ASN A 14 -10.02 -4.38 7.47
C ASN A 14 -10.07 -5.26 6.22
N ASP A 15 -9.24 -4.96 5.22
CA ASP A 15 -9.19 -5.71 3.95
C ASP A 15 -8.53 -7.10 4.11
N ASP A 16 -7.62 -7.26 5.08
CA ASP A 16 -6.98 -8.55 5.39
C ASP A 16 -7.89 -9.48 6.21
N LEU A 17 -8.76 -8.88 7.03
CA LEU A 17 -9.69 -9.58 7.91
C LEU A 17 -11.11 -9.00 7.72
N PRO A 18 -11.80 -9.34 6.60
CA PRO A 18 -13.08 -8.72 6.21
C PRO A 18 -14.22 -8.86 7.23
N GLN A 19 -14.12 -9.80 8.17
CA GLN A 19 -15.05 -9.91 9.30
C GLN A 19 -14.95 -8.74 10.29
N LEU A 20 -13.88 -7.93 10.21
CA LEU A 20 -13.68 -6.74 11.02
C LEU A 20 -14.14 -5.50 10.22
N GLY A 21 -15.40 -5.14 10.37
CA GLY A 21 -16.00 -3.95 9.74
C GLY A 21 -16.31 -4.11 8.25
N GLY A 22 -16.34 -5.34 7.70
CA GLY A 22 -16.59 -5.59 6.28
C GLY A 22 -17.98 -5.14 5.80
N ASP A 23 -18.94 -5.00 6.70
CA ASP A 23 -20.28 -4.49 6.47
C ASP A 23 -20.41 -2.96 6.61
N THR A 24 -19.38 -2.27 7.12
CA THR A 24 -19.36 -0.79 7.19
C THR A 24 -19.35 -0.20 5.78
N PRO A 25 -20.34 0.62 5.38
CA PRO A 25 -20.37 1.25 4.07
C PRO A 25 -19.20 2.21 3.86
N LEU A 26 -18.70 2.32 2.62
CA LEU A 26 -17.65 3.26 2.27
C LEU A 26 -18.03 4.71 2.62
N GLU A 27 -19.29 5.07 2.42
CA GLU A 27 -19.83 6.39 2.76
C GLU A 27 -19.61 6.75 4.24
N VAL A 28 -19.83 5.80 5.14
CA VAL A 28 -19.58 6.00 6.59
C VAL A 28 -18.10 6.25 6.85
N CYS A 29 -17.22 5.45 6.24
CA CYS A 29 -15.77 5.64 6.38
C CYS A 29 -15.32 7.05 5.94
N LEU A 30 -15.84 7.53 4.81
CA LEU A 30 -15.48 8.82 4.24
C LEU A 30 -16.08 10.00 5.02
N SER A 31 -17.36 9.90 5.40
CA SER A 31 -18.03 10.94 6.20
C SER A 31 -17.34 11.14 7.54
N GLU A 32 -17.09 10.07 8.28
CA GLU A 32 -16.45 10.14 9.60
C GLU A 32 -14.97 10.57 9.48
N THR A 33 -14.26 10.18 8.40
CA THR A 33 -12.92 10.70 8.10
C THR A 33 -12.97 12.22 7.97
N ARG A 34 -13.94 12.75 7.25
CA ARG A 34 -14.10 14.20 7.07
C ARG A 34 -14.51 14.91 8.35
N GLU A 35 -15.47 14.35 9.10
CA GLU A 35 -15.93 14.88 10.39
C GLU A 35 -14.79 14.94 11.42
N ALA A 36 -13.89 13.96 11.44
CA ALA A 36 -12.70 13.93 12.29
C ALA A 36 -11.65 15.01 11.91
N GLY A 37 -11.86 15.75 10.80
CA GLY A 37 -11.00 16.86 10.37
C GLY A 37 -9.88 16.47 9.43
N PHE A 38 -9.86 15.24 8.93
CA PHE A 38 -8.92 14.83 7.89
C PHE A 38 -9.31 15.43 6.54
N VAL A 39 -8.32 15.63 5.68
CA VAL A 39 -8.49 16.22 4.34
C VAL A 39 -8.12 15.26 3.22
N GLY A 40 -7.82 14.02 3.55
CA GLY A 40 -7.49 12.97 2.60
C GLY A 40 -7.66 11.58 3.19
N THR A 41 -7.67 10.60 2.31
CA THR A 41 -7.79 9.18 2.67
C THR A 41 -6.86 8.32 1.80
N GLU A 42 -6.52 7.14 2.29
CA GLU A 42 -6.00 6.04 1.46
C GLU A 42 -7.15 5.28 0.81
N THR A 43 -6.87 4.58 -0.29
CA THR A 43 -7.83 3.59 -0.83
C THR A 43 -7.76 2.28 -0.06
N GLY A 44 -8.89 1.56 -0.05
CA GLY A 44 -9.01 0.18 0.39
C GLY A 44 -9.89 -0.62 -0.58
N GLY A 45 -10.20 -1.86 -0.25
CA GLY A 45 -10.92 -2.80 -1.09
C GLY A 45 -12.32 -2.34 -1.53
N LYS A 46 -12.96 -1.48 -0.75
CA LYS A 46 -14.31 -0.94 -1.01
C LYS A 46 -14.36 0.21 -2.01
N PHE A 47 -13.21 0.82 -2.32
CA PHE A 47 -13.15 1.98 -3.18
C PHE A 47 -13.35 1.63 -4.66
N PRO A 48 -13.99 2.52 -5.46
CA PRO A 48 -14.07 2.35 -6.90
C PRO A 48 -12.70 2.15 -7.55
N LYS A 49 -12.65 1.28 -8.56
CA LYS A 49 -11.42 1.00 -9.32
C LYS A 49 -11.32 1.81 -10.62
N GLU A 50 -12.32 2.62 -10.91
CA GLU A 50 -12.37 3.51 -12.08
C GLU A 50 -12.14 4.95 -11.63
N ALA A 51 -11.27 5.70 -12.35
CA ALA A 51 -10.79 7.00 -11.92
C ALA A 51 -11.90 8.05 -11.76
N GLY A 52 -12.87 8.09 -12.67
CA GLY A 52 -13.99 9.03 -12.60
C GLY A 52 -14.88 8.75 -11.39
N ALA A 53 -15.20 7.47 -11.14
CA ALA A 53 -16.01 7.06 -10.00
C ALA A 53 -15.28 7.31 -8.67
N LEU A 54 -13.98 7.02 -8.61
CA LEU A 54 -13.17 7.29 -7.41
C LEU A 54 -13.08 8.81 -7.15
N SER A 55 -12.83 9.61 -8.18
CA SER A 55 -12.80 11.07 -8.04
C SER A 55 -14.14 11.65 -7.58
N ALA A 56 -15.26 11.13 -8.09
CA ALA A 56 -16.58 11.59 -7.71
C ALA A 56 -16.88 11.32 -6.24
N VAL A 57 -16.67 10.09 -5.76
CA VAL A 57 -16.96 9.75 -4.36
C VAL A 57 -16.04 10.51 -3.38
N LEU A 58 -14.79 10.76 -3.73
CA LEU A 58 -13.90 11.56 -2.90
C LEU A 58 -14.32 13.04 -2.85
N ALA A 59 -14.77 13.58 -3.99
CA ALA A 59 -15.25 14.97 -4.08
C ALA A 59 -16.52 15.20 -3.26
N GLU A 60 -17.45 14.23 -3.22
CA GLU A 60 -18.67 14.29 -2.38
C GLU A 60 -18.36 14.48 -0.90
N HIS A 61 -17.19 13.99 -0.43
CA HIS A 61 -16.75 14.12 0.96
C HIS A 61 -15.65 15.18 1.18
N ASP A 62 -15.29 15.97 0.16
CA ASP A 62 -14.20 16.95 0.22
C ASP A 62 -12.88 16.31 0.71
N LEU A 63 -12.54 15.12 0.19
CA LEU A 63 -11.33 14.38 0.51
C LEU A 63 -10.43 14.24 -0.72
N ALA A 64 -9.12 14.29 -0.50
CA ALA A 64 -8.12 13.94 -1.51
C ALA A 64 -7.67 12.49 -1.37
N LEU A 65 -7.31 11.83 -2.48
CA LEU A 65 -6.56 10.58 -2.42
C LEU A 65 -5.11 10.88 -2.04
N VAL A 66 -4.64 10.31 -0.93
CA VAL A 66 -3.23 10.48 -0.51
C VAL A 66 -2.36 9.30 -0.90
N SER A 67 -2.87 8.08 -0.79
CA SER A 67 -2.14 6.83 -1.06
C SER A 67 -3.09 5.64 -1.15
N GLY A 68 -2.51 4.45 -1.25
CA GLY A 68 -3.20 3.18 -1.08
C GLY A 68 -2.20 2.03 -1.09
N TRP A 69 -2.59 0.95 -0.46
CA TRP A 69 -1.79 -0.27 -0.34
C TRP A 69 -1.65 -1.00 -1.68
N TYR A 70 -0.44 -1.48 -1.96
CA TYR A 70 -0.14 -2.42 -3.02
C TYR A 70 0.56 -3.66 -2.46
N SER A 71 -0.02 -4.82 -2.70
CA SER A 71 0.53 -6.12 -2.27
C SER A 71 1.53 -6.63 -3.30
N GLY A 72 2.80 -6.33 -3.07
CA GLY A 72 3.89 -6.76 -3.93
C GLY A 72 4.42 -8.15 -3.59
N THR A 73 5.13 -8.76 -4.52
CA THR A 73 5.71 -10.10 -4.39
C THR A 73 7.12 -10.22 -5.00
N LEU A 74 7.82 -9.09 -5.08
CA LEU A 74 9.15 -9.00 -5.71
C LEU A 74 10.24 -9.85 -5.06
N ILE A 75 10.04 -10.24 -3.79
CA ILE A 75 11.03 -11.05 -3.08
C ILE A 75 11.29 -12.38 -3.79
N ASN A 76 10.27 -12.93 -4.46
CA ASN A 76 10.36 -14.21 -5.20
C ASN A 76 9.93 -14.12 -6.66
N ASN A 77 9.37 -12.99 -7.12
CA ASN A 77 8.94 -12.79 -8.49
C ASN A 77 9.88 -11.86 -9.26
N ASP A 78 9.81 -11.94 -10.59
CA ASP A 78 10.56 -11.03 -11.46
C ASP A 78 9.91 -9.65 -11.56
N LEU A 79 10.70 -8.68 -11.98
CA LEU A 79 10.27 -7.28 -12.11
C LEU A 79 9.20 -7.10 -13.21
N GLU A 80 9.29 -7.82 -14.33
CA GLU A 80 8.37 -7.65 -15.47
C GLU A 80 6.95 -8.00 -15.07
N SER A 81 6.76 -9.15 -14.42
CA SER A 81 5.48 -9.58 -13.86
C SER A 81 4.92 -8.57 -12.84
N GLU A 82 5.79 -7.99 -12.01
CA GLU A 82 5.36 -7.01 -11.01
C GLU A 82 4.96 -5.66 -11.65
N LEU A 83 5.65 -5.24 -12.71
CA LEU A 83 5.29 -4.05 -13.48
C LEU A 83 3.92 -4.20 -14.15
N GLU A 84 3.60 -5.37 -14.68
CA GLU A 84 2.27 -5.67 -15.23
C GLU A 84 1.18 -5.62 -14.15
N ARG A 85 1.45 -6.21 -12.99
CA ARG A 85 0.49 -6.29 -11.87
C ARG A 85 0.16 -4.91 -11.28
N ILE A 86 1.13 -4.01 -11.16
CA ILE A 86 0.94 -2.67 -10.57
C ILE A 86 0.33 -1.66 -11.55
N ALA A 87 0.34 -1.95 -12.87
CA ALA A 87 0.05 -0.99 -13.91
C ALA A 87 -1.31 -0.29 -13.76
N ASP A 88 -2.38 -1.05 -13.52
CA ASP A 88 -3.74 -0.51 -13.40
C ASP A 88 -3.88 0.39 -12.16
N GLN A 89 -3.35 -0.05 -11.01
CA GLN A 89 -3.40 0.75 -9.79
C GLN A 89 -2.56 2.03 -9.92
N LEU A 90 -1.39 1.93 -10.54
CA LEU A 90 -0.52 3.08 -10.79
C LEU A 90 -1.19 4.10 -11.72
N ALA A 91 -1.87 3.63 -12.79
CA ALA A 91 -2.64 4.46 -13.69
C ALA A 91 -3.82 5.16 -12.98
N LEU A 92 -4.57 4.42 -12.16
CA LEU A 92 -5.66 4.94 -11.33
C LEU A 92 -5.15 6.04 -10.38
N PHE A 93 -4.06 5.78 -9.64
CA PHE A 93 -3.50 6.71 -8.67
C PHE A 93 -2.98 7.98 -9.34
N LYS A 94 -2.32 7.85 -10.48
CA LYS A 94 -1.90 9.00 -11.30
C LYS A 94 -3.11 9.84 -11.75
N ALA A 95 -4.18 9.21 -12.22
CA ALA A 95 -5.35 9.91 -12.73
C ALA A 95 -6.11 10.67 -11.63
N VAL A 96 -6.15 10.14 -10.40
CA VAL A 96 -6.84 10.76 -9.25
C VAL A 96 -5.91 11.68 -8.45
N GLY A 97 -4.61 11.67 -8.70
CA GLY A 97 -3.63 12.56 -8.08
C GLY A 97 -3.14 12.09 -6.71
N ALA A 98 -3.06 10.78 -6.48
CA ALA A 98 -2.44 10.21 -5.28
C ALA A 98 -0.98 10.67 -5.15
N SER A 99 -0.55 10.94 -3.92
CA SER A 99 0.80 11.41 -3.64
C SER A 99 1.84 10.30 -3.74
N VAL A 100 1.48 9.07 -3.33
CA VAL A 100 2.36 7.90 -3.30
C VAL A 100 1.55 6.62 -3.46
N ILE A 101 2.24 5.51 -3.81
CA ILE A 101 1.73 4.14 -3.67
C ILE A 101 2.51 3.46 -2.54
N VAL A 102 1.80 2.78 -1.64
CA VAL A 102 2.40 2.11 -0.48
C VAL A 102 2.59 0.64 -0.80
N TYR A 103 3.83 0.24 -0.99
CA TYR A 103 4.22 -1.14 -1.29
C TYR A 103 4.47 -1.92 -0.01
N GLY A 104 3.77 -3.04 0.18
CA GLY A 104 4.11 -4.07 1.17
C GLY A 104 4.55 -5.36 0.47
N GLU A 105 5.62 -6.00 0.96
CA GLU A 105 6.03 -7.31 0.47
C GLU A 105 5.13 -8.38 1.07
N THR A 106 4.32 -9.05 0.26
CA THR A 106 3.29 -9.98 0.73
C THR A 106 3.46 -11.42 0.24
N TYR A 107 4.60 -11.75 -0.37
CA TYR A 107 4.86 -13.12 -0.78
C TYR A 107 4.83 -14.07 0.44
N GLU A 108 3.97 -15.10 0.37
CA GLU A 108 3.76 -16.08 1.45
C GLU A 108 3.40 -15.47 2.83
N THR A 109 2.90 -14.24 2.88
CA THR A 109 2.50 -13.60 4.15
C THR A 109 1.47 -14.42 4.93
N VAL A 110 1.49 -14.27 6.25
CA VAL A 110 0.48 -14.82 7.16
C VAL A 110 -0.42 -13.75 7.79
N GLN A 111 -0.28 -12.49 7.38
CA GLN A 111 -1.01 -11.34 7.95
C GLN A 111 -2.54 -11.49 7.89
N ASN A 112 -3.06 -12.19 6.89
CA ASN A 112 -4.49 -12.43 6.66
C ASN A 112 -4.94 -13.85 7.05
N ARG A 113 -4.12 -14.58 7.80
CA ARG A 113 -4.35 -15.99 8.19
C ARG A 113 -4.43 -16.12 9.71
N GLN A 114 -5.62 -15.93 10.27
CA GLN A 114 -5.83 -15.99 11.73
C GLN A 114 -5.44 -17.33 12.36
N GLU A 115 -5.50 -18.44 11.60
CA GLU A 115 -5.11 -19.77 12.04
C GLU A 115 -3.58 -20.00 12.05
N ARG A 116 -2.80 -19.08 11.50
CA ARG A 116 -1.34 -19.16 11.44
C ARG A 116 -0.70 -18.25 12.48
N PRO A 117 0.24 -18.77 13.31
CA PRO A 117 0.98 -17.91 14.22
C PRO A 117 1.92 -16.98 13.42
N LEU A 118 2.12 -15.75 13.88
CA LEU A 118 3.04 -14.79 13.24
C LEU A 118 4.46 -15.32 13.14
N SER A 119 4.87 -16.20 14.07
CA SER A 119 6.18 -16.86 14.01
C SER A 119 6.40 -17.76 12.79
N SER A 120 5.32 -18.15 12.10
CA SER A 120 5.37 -18.97 10.87
C SER A 120 5.47 -18.13 9.58
N ARG A 121 5.65 -16.80 9.71
CA ARG A 121 5.84 -15.91 8.57
C ARG A 121 7.11 -16.25 7.77
N PRO A 122 7.21 -15.92 6.48
CA PRO A 122 8.45 -16.00 5.74
C PRO A 122 9.53 -15.15 6.41
N LYS A 123 10.80 -15.52 6.26
CA LYS A 123 11.94 -14.78 6.81
C LYS A 123 12.75 -14.17 5.68
N LEU A 124 13.21 -12.94 5.87
CA LEU A 124 14.00 -12.26 4.85
C LEU A 124 15.26 -13.03 4.45
N ASP A 125 15.89 -13.69 5.43
CA ASP A 125 17.11 -14.50 5.23
C ASP A 125 16.93 -15.75 4.35
N ASP A 126 15.69 -16.14 4.07
CA ASP A 126 15.38 -17.24 3.16
C ASP A 126 15.52 -16.84 1.67
N TYR A 127 15.76 -15.55 1.38
CA TYR A 127 15.76 -14.98 0.03
C TYR A 127 17.07 -14.25 -0.30
N ASP A 128 17.32 -14.03 -1.60
CA ASP A 128 18.41 -13.14 -2.06
C ASP A 128 17.99 -11.67 -1.86
N VAL A 129 18.34 -11.13 -0.70
CA VAL A 129 18.02 -9.76 -0.28
C VAL A 129 18.60 -8.72 -1.24
N ALA A 130 19.79 -8.95 -1.79
CA ALA A 130 20.43 -8.04 -2.74
C ALA A 130 19.69 -8.02 -4.10
N ALA A 131 19.25 -9.19 -4.59
CA ALA A 131 18.44 -9.26 -5.81
C ALA A 131 17.05 -8.64 -5.59
N TYR A 132 16.43 -8.86 -4.44
CA TYR A 132 15.19 -8.22 -4.04
C TYR A 132 15.32 -6.70 -4.04
N GLY A 133 16.35 -6.16 -3.38
CA GLY A 133 16.60 -4.71 -3.32
C GLY A 133 16.79 -4.06 -4.69
N ARG A 134 17.48 -4.73 -5.62
CA ARG A 134 17.60 -4.24 -7.00
C ARG A 134 16.25 -4.18 -7.72
N ARG A 135 15.41 -5.22 -7.58
CA ARG A 135 14.06 -5.24 -8.20
C ARG A 135 13.15 -4.17 -7.58
N LEU A 136 13.21 -4.02 -6.26
CA LEU A 136 12.43 -3.01 -5.55
C LEU A 136 12.83 -1.58 -5.96
N THR A 137 14.13 -1.31 -6.11
CA THR A 137 14.64 -0.04 -6.64
C THR A 137 14.11 0.23 -8.05
N ALA A 138 14.19 -0.75 -8.94
CA ALA A 138 13.72 -0.58 -10.32
C ALA A 138 12.19 -0.34 -10.39
N LEU A 139 11.40 -1.02 -9.55
CA LEU A 139 9.97 -0.76 -9.43
C LEU A 139 9.70 0.66 -8.91
N ALA A 140 10.44 1.10 -7.88
CA ALA A 140 10.30 2.45 -7.32
C ALA A 140 10.65 3.55 -8.35
N GLU A 141 11.71 3.36 -9.14
CA GLU A 141 12.08 4.26 -10.24
C GLU A 141 10.99 4.31 -11.32
N HIS A 142 10.42 3.15 -11.68
CA HIS A 142 9.30 3.09 -12.61
C HIS A 142 8.08 3.89 -12.10
N CYS A 143 7.68 3.68 -10.86
CA CYS A 143 6.55 4.38 -10.25
C CYS A 143 6.79 5.90 -10.20
N ALA A 144 7.98 6.32 -9.79
CA ALA A 144 8.37 7.73 -9.77
C ALA A 144 8.38 8.34 -11.17
N GLY A 145 8.86 7.61 -12.17
CA GLY A 145 8.82 8.02 -13.58
C GLY A 145 7.40 8.18 -14.15
N LYS A 146 6.42 7.49 -13.56
CA LYS A 146 4.99 7.67 -13.88
C LYS A 146 4.33 8.81 -13.09
N GLY A 147 5.02 9.38 -12.10
CA GLY A 147 4.54 10.51 -11.29
C GLY A 147 3.84 10.11 -9.98
N VAL A 148 3.91 8.84 -9.58
CA VAL A 148 3.39 8.33 -8.30
C VAL A 148 4.52 7.56 -7.60
N PRO A 149 5.35 8.22 -6.78
CA PRO A 149 6.44 7.56 -6.07
C PRO A 149 5.97 6.39 -5.22
N LEU A 150 6.82 5.34 -5.13
CA LEU A 150 6.59 4.20 -4.26
C LEU A 150 7.22 4.45 -2.90
N THR A 151 6.50 4.10 -1.84
CA THR A 151 7.01 4.03 -0.47
C THR A 151 6.97 2.60 0.03
N PHE A 152 7.95 2.18 0.80
CA PHE A 152 8.00 0.84 1.38
C PHE A 152 7.35 0.83 2.77
N HIS A 153 6.46 -0.13 3.00
CA HIS A 153 5.83 -0.39 4.29
C HIS A 153 6.18 -1.80 4.77
N HIS A 154 6.98 -1.90 5.85
CA HIS A 154 7.17 -3.17 6.54
C HIS A 154 5.88 -3.55 7.29
N HIS A 155 5.55 -4.86 7.33
CA HIS A 155 4.29 -5.28 7.91
C HIS A 155 4.41 -6.58 8.70
N MET A 156 3.64 -6.68 9.80
CA MET A 156 3.53 -7.90 10.58
C MET A 156 3.11 -9.09 9.70
N GLY A 157 3.68 -10.26 9.93
CA GLY A 157 3.34 -11.47 9.18
C GLY A 157 3.97 -11.58 7.80
N THR A 158 4.81 -10.63 7.38
CA THR A 158 5.53 -10.63 6.10
C THR A 158 7.00 -10.99 6.27
N ALA A 159 7.75 -11.11 5.15
CA ALA A 159 9.19 -11.35 5.19
C ALA A 159 9.97 -10.17 5.80
N VAL A 160 9.42 -8.96 5.77
CA VAL A 160 10.03 -7.75 6.32
C VAL A 160 9.14 -7.20 7.43
N GLU A 161 9.39 -7.62 8.66
CA GLU A 161 8.60 -7.26 9.84
C GLU A 161 9.41 -6.51 10.90
N THR A 162 10.66 -6.94 11.12
CA THR A 162 11.52 -6.40 12.19
C THR A 162 12.36 -5.23 11.71
N GLU A 163 12.85 -4.42 12.66
CA GLU A 163 13.79 -3.34 12.40
C GLU A 163 15.03 -3.82 11.60
N ALA A 164 15.63 -4.94 12.03
CA ALA A 164 16.80 -5.49 11.35
C ALA A 164 16.52 -5.92 9.90
N GLU A 165 15.35 -6.49 9.62
CA GLU A 165 14.94 -6.85 8.27
C GLU A 165 14.67 -5.59 7.43
N LEU A 166 14.03 -4.57 8.02
CA LEU A 166 13.82 -3.28 7.36
C LEU A 166 15.16 -2.63 7.01
N ASP A 167 16.09 -2.56 7.95
CA ASP A 167 17.43 -2.00 7.75
C ASP A 167 18.18 -2.75 6.63
N ALA A 168 18.06 -4.08 6.59
CA ALA A 168 18.69 -4.89 5.54
C ALA A 168 18.12 -4.56 4.14
N VAL A 169 16.80 -4.40 4.02
CA VAL A 169 16.15 -3.99 2.77
C VAL A 169 16.56 -2.57 2.39
N MET A 170 16.55 -1.63 3.33
CA MET A 170 16.93 -0.24 3.08
C MET A 170 18.40 -0.07 2.70
N ALA A 171 19.27 -0.95 3.16
CA ALA A 171 20.69 -0.94 2.79
C ALA A 171 20.94 -1.35 1.33
N VAL A 172 20.03 -2.09 0.69
CA VAL A 172 20.19 -2.65 -0.66
C VAL A 172 19.19 -2.11 -1.68
N SER A 173 18.24 -1.25 -1.24
CA SER A 173 17.21 -0.67 -2.10
C SER A 173 17.15 0.84 -1.98
N TYR A 174 16.55 1.47 -2.98
CA TYR A 174 16.32 2.91 -3.01
C TYR A 174 14.85 3.20 -3.30
N THR A 175 14.07 3.32 -2.22
CA THR A 175 12.61 3.55 -2.27
C THR A 175 12.22 4.85 -1.58
N HIS A 176 13.17 5.76 -1.35
CA HIS A 176 12.93 6.96 -0.58
C HIS A 176 12.22 8.02 -1.41
N LEU A 177 11.27 8.68 -0.79
CA LEU A 177 10.76 9.96 -1.24
C LEU A 177 11.91 10.98 -1.18
N ARG A 178 12.23 11.60 -2.30
CA ARG A 178 13.11 12.76 -2.35
C ARG A 178 12.33 14.05 -2.07
#